data_a9cda6291df94e4d0ca699d80a922f44
#
_entry.id   a9cda6291df94e4d0ca699d80a922f44
#
_cell.length_a   1.000
_cell.length_b   1.000
_cell.length_c   1.000
_cell.angle_alpha   90.00
_cell.angle_beta   90.00
_cell.angle_gamma   90.00
#
_symmetry.space_group_name_H-M   'P 1'
#
loop_
_entity.id
_entity.type
_entity.pdbx_description
1 polymer ?
#
loop_
_entity_poly.entity_id
_entity_poly.type
_entity_poly.pdbx_seq_one_letter_code
_entity_poly.pdbx_strand_id
1 'polypeptide(L)'
;MRARTLITIAICGAAIVLMRGTASADDHEFHYKAPDAKSVELMGEWNGWKSTQMTKGDNGVWTAKVSLNPGTYGYKFLVNGTDWVFDPDNSAKKTVGDIENSAVEIK
;
A
#
# COMPACT_ATOMS: atom_id res chain seq x y z
N MET A 1 -18.40 23.97 -34.20
CA MET A 1 -18.04 23.81 -33.56
C MET A 1 -17.65 23.72 -32.96
N ARG A 2 -17.75 23.64 -32.95
CA ARG A 2 -17.24 23.37 -32.16
C ARG A 2 -16.64 23.25 -31.29
N ALA A 3 -16.70 23.16 -31.33
CA ALA A 3 -15.98 22.99 -30.37
C ALA A 3 -15.67 22.96 -29.58
N ARG A 4 -15.77 22.93 -29.62
CA ARG A 4 -15.34 22.75 -28.72
C ARG A 4 -14.73 22.53 -28.07
N THR A 5 -14.83 22.52 -28.46
CA THR A 5 -14.08 22.29 -27.69
C THR A 5 -13.60 22.19 -26.93
N LEU A 6 -13.60 22.18 -27.14
CA LEU A 6 -12.95 22.03 -26.31
C LEU A 6 -12.58 21.92 -25.47
N ILE A 7 -12.73 21.91 -25.69
CA ILE A 7 -12.18 21.72 -24.83
C ILE A 7 -11.77 21.47 -24.08
N THR A 8 -11.87 21.34 -24.31
CA THR A 8 -11.23 21.10 -23.42
C THR A 8 -10.83 20.91 -22.70
N ILE A 9 -10.88 20.87 -22.99
CA ILE A 9 -10.24 20.67 -22.18
C ILE A 9 -9.83 20.53 -21.53
N ALA A 10 -10.09 20.52 -21.86
CA ALA A 10 -9.49 20.45 -21.04
C ALA A 10 -9.13 20.35 -20.35
N ILE A 11 -9.28 20.15 -20.61
CA ILE A 11 -8.75 20.00 -19.80
C ILE A 11 -8.48 19.86 -19.16
N CYS A 12 -8.62 19.77 -19.47
CA CYS A 12 -8.13 19.73 -18.60
C CYS A 12 -7.69 19.52 -18.01
N GLY A 13 -7.83 19.41 -18.37
CA GLY A 13 -7.16 19.40 -17.58
C GLY A 13 -6.82 19.25 -16.95
N ALA A 14 -6.80 19.15 -17.15
CA ALA A 14 -6.30 19.15 -16.30
C ALA A 14 -5.99 19.07 -15.64
N ALA A 15 -6.08 19.03 -15.80
CA ALA A 15 -5.66 19.03 -14.96
C ALA A 15 -5.29 18.95 -14.33
N ILE A 16 -5.24 18.95 -14.36
CA ILE A 16 -4.76 18.85 -13.59
C ILE A 16 -4.26 18.91 -13.01
N VAL A 17 -4.18 18.88 -12.98
CA VAL A 17 -3.62 18.86 -12.23
C VAL A 17 -3.14 18.99 -11.64
N LEU A 18 -3.00 18.98 -11.46
CA LEU A 18 -2.49 18.99 -10.70
C LEU A 18 -2.18 19.14 -10.07
N MET A 19 -2.03 19.16 -9.88
CA MET A 19 -1.74 19.13 -9.20
C MET A 19 -1.46 19.24 -8.61
N ARG A 20 -1.11 19.23 -8.37
CA ARG A 20 -0.81 19.23 -7.60
C ARG A 20 0.12 19.28 -6.71
N GLY A 21 1.09 19.81 -6.64
CA GLY A 21 2.15 19.83 -5.70
C GLY A 21 1.76 19.53 -4.31
N THR A 22 0.69 19.12 -4.17
CA THR A 22 0.23 18.70 -2.89
C THR A 22 0.85 17.38 -2.54
N ALA A 23 1.04 17.15 -1.27
CA ALA A 23 1.44 15.86 -0.79
C ALA A 23 0.35 14.89 -1.15
N SER A 24 0.58 14.14 -2.20
CA SER A 24 -0.35 13.11 -2.62
C SER A 24 0.12 11.78 -2.09
N ALA A 25 -0.81 10.85 -2.02
CA ALA A 25 -0.48 9.50 -1.64
C ALA A 25 0.41 8.87 -2.69
N ASP A 26 1.42 8.15 -2.26
CA ASP A 26 2.28 7.37 -3.13
C ASP A 26 1.88 5.92 -3.06
N ASP A 27 1.91 5.23 -4.20
CA ASP A 27 1.70 3.79 -4.22
C ASP A 27 2.94 3.12 -3.66
N HIS A 28 2.77 2.43 -2.55
CA HIS A 28 3.83 1.65 -1.95
C HIS A 28 3.54 0.18 -2.15
N GLU A 29 4.54 -0.57 -2.62
CA GLU A 29 4.37 -2.00 -2.86
C GLU A 29 4.98 -2.78 -1.71
N PHE A 30 4.18 -3.69 -1.15
CA PHE A 30 4.63 -4.61 -0.11
C PHE A 30 4.86 -5.97 -0.72
N HIS A 31 5.89 -6.67 -0.23
CA HIS A 31 6.27 -8.00 -0.73
C HIS A 31 6.44 -8.96 0.43
N TYR A 32 6.06 -10.21 0.21
CA TYR A 32 6.31 -11.25 1.18
C TYR A 32 6.50 -12.57 0.44
N LYS A 33 7.67 -13.19 0.61
CA LYS A 33 7.95 -14.46 -0.07
C LYS A 33 7.40 -15.62 0.74
N ALA A 34 6.44 -16.33 0.17
CA ALA A 34 5.83 -17.48 0.83
C ALA A 34 5.26 -18.41 -0.25
N PRO A 35 6.13 -19.17 -0.95
CA PRO A 35 5.68 -19.98 -2.07
C PRO A 35 4.66 -21.05 -1.69
N ASP A 36 4.68 -21.52 -0.45
CA ASP A 36 3.78 -22.57 0.01
C ASP A 36 2.54 -22.05 0.70
N ALA A 37 2.41 -20.73 0.87
CA ALA A 37 1.22 -20.18 1.53
C ALA A 37 0.02 -20.26 0.59
N LYS A 38 -1.16 -20.46 1.17
CA LYS A 38 -2.41 -20.47 0.42
C LYS A 38 -3.02 -19.07 0.34
N SER A 39 -2.76 -18.23 1.32
CA SER A 39 -3.20 -16.86 1.32
C SER A 39 -2.24 -16.01 2.14
N VAL A 40 -2.07 -14.76 1.73
CA VAL A 40 -1.34 -13.78 2.52
C VAL A 40 -2.16 -12.49 2.47
N GLU A 41 -2.39 -11.92 3.64
CA GLU A 41 -3.11 -10.66 3.77
C GLU A 41 -2.20 -9.63 4.38
N LEU A 42 -2.31 -8.41 3.91
CA LEU A 42 -1.56 -7.28 4.45
C LEU A 42 -2.47 -6.52 5.40
N MET A 43 -1.99 -6.32 6.63
CA MET A 43 -2.73 -5.62 7.67
C MET A 43 -1.92 -4.43 8.11
N GLY A 44 -2.51 -3.25 8.13
CA GLY A 44 -1.77 -2.05 8.49
C GLY A 44 -2.61 -0.95 9.13
N GLU A 45 -1.91 -0.01 9.75
CA GLU A 45 -2.57 1.09 10.45
C GLU A 45 -3.36 2.01 9.53
N TRP A 46 -2.99 2.09 8.27
CA TRP A 46 -3.56 3.08 7.33
C TRP A 46 -5.06 2.91 7.11
N ASN A 47 -5.61 1.75 7.39
CA ASN A 47 -7.04 1.51 7.18
C ASN A 47 -7.68 0.79 8.38
N GLY A 48 -7.11 0.98 9.57
CA GLY A 48 -7.67 0.37 10.77
C GLY A 48 -7.49 -1.13 10.84
N TRP A 49 -6.41 -1.64 10.25
CA TRP A 49 -6.06 -3.06 10.27
C TRP A 49 -7.02 -3.95 9.48
N LYS A 50 -7.70 -3.35 8.52
CA LYS A 50 -8.52 -4.14 7.60
C LYS A 50 -7.62 -4.93 6.67
N SER A 51 -8.10 -6.09 6.27
CA SER A 51 -7.34 -6.99 5.41
C SER A 51 -7.24 -6.47 3.98
N THR A 52 -6.04 -6.54 3.43
CA THR A 52 -5.80 -6.34 2.00
C THR A 52 -5.23 -7.64 1.47
N GLN A 53 -5.96 -8.30 0.59
CA GLN A 53 -5.49 -9.54 -0.03
C GLN A 53 -4.27 -9.27 -0.90
N MET A 54 -3.23 -10.07 -0.72
CA MET A 54 -2.06 -9.99 -1.57
C MET A 54 -2.19 -10.97 -2.73
N THR A 55 -1.46 -10.68 -3.80
CA THR A 55 -1.48 -11.50 -5.00
C THR A 55 -0.16 -12.26 -5.14
N LYS A 56 -0.24 -13.56 -5.35
CA LYS A 56 0.93 -14.41 -5.47
C LYS A 56 1.51 -14.32 -6.88
N GLY A 57 2.78 -13.98 -6.99
CA GLY A 57 3.48 -13.97 -8.26
C GLY A 57 4.08 -15.32 -8.61
N ASP A 58 4.64 -15.41 -9.82
CA ASP A 58 5.18 -16.67 -10.33
C ASP A 58 6.33 -17.21 -9.51
N ASN A 59 7.05 -16.36 -8.83
CA ASN A 59 8.22 -16.75 -8.03
C ASN A 59 7.86 -16.99 -6.56
N GLY A 60 6.59 -17.08 -6.23
CA GLY A 60 6.16 -17.30 -4.86
C GLY A 60 6.20 -16.06 -3.98
N VAL A 61 6.36 -14.89 -4.58
CA VAL A 61 6.35 -13.63 -3.85
C VAL A 61 4.96 -13.02 -3.93
N TRP A 62 4.39 -12.75 -2.76
CA TRP A 62 3.09 -12.11 -2.65
C TRP A 62 3.30 -10.59 -2.63
N THR A 63 2.46 -9.87 -3.35
CA THR A 63 2.56 -8.42 -3.47
C THR A 63 1.22 -7.74 -3.26
N ALA A 64 1.28 -6.50 -2.80
CA ALA A 64 0.11 -5.63 -2.72
C ALA A 64 0.57 -4.19 -2.80
N LYS A 65 -0.17 -3.38 -3.51
CA LYS A 65 0.07 -1.94 -3.59
C LYS A 65 -0.95 -1.21 -2.75
N VAL A 66 -0.49 -0.26 -1.97
CA VAL A 66 -1.35 0.55 -1.12
C VAL A 66 -0.96 2.01 -1.30
N SER A 67 -1.93 2.87 -1.54
CA SER A 67 -1.69 4.31 -1.62
C SER A 67 -1.61 4.87 -0.22
N LEU A 68 -0.47 5.47 0.12
CA LEU A 68 -0.21 5.95 1.48
C LEU A 68 0.24 7.40 1.45
N ASN A 69 -0.34 8.20 2.34
CA ASN A 69 0.13 9.55 2.59
C ASN A 69 1.44 9.49 3.37
N PRO A 70 2.26 10.56 3.34
CA PRO A 70 3.48 10.58 4.15
C PRO A 70 3.20 10.28 5.62
N GLY A 71 4.05 9.48 6.21
CA GLY A 71 3.90 9.07 7.59
C GLY A 71 4.58 7.75 7.86
N THR A 72 4.53 7.32 9.11
CA THR A 72 5.08 6.03 9.51
C THR A 72 3.94 5.13 9.96
N TYR A 73 3.87 3.95 9.36
CA TYR A 73 2.75 3.02 9.60
C TYR A 73 3.26 1.67 10.09
N GLY A 74 2.58 1.14 11.09
CA GLY A 74 2.80 -0.25 11.49
C GLY A 74 2.03 -1.19 10.58
N TYR A 75 2.60 -2.35 10.31
CA TYR A 75 1.94 -3.36 9.47
C TYR A 75 2.47 -4.75 9.77
N LYS A 76 1.70 -5.74 9.37
CA LYS A 76 2.08 -7.15 9.46
C LYS A 76 1.44 -7.92 8.32
N PHE A 77 1.96 -9.11 8.10
CA PHE A 77 1.34 -10.05 7.17
C PHE A 77 0.60 -11.12 7.97
N LEU A 78 -0.57 -11.49 7.48
CA LEU A 78 -1.34 -12.60 8.04
C LEU A 78 -1.30 -13.74 7.03
N VAL A 79 -0.62 -14.81 7.38
CA VAL A 79 -0.36 -15.92 6.47
C VAL A 79 -1.34 -17.05 6.76
N ASN A 80 -2.00 -17.54 5.72
CA ASN A 80 -2.98 -18.63 5.82
C ASN A 80 -4.09 -18.36 6.84
N GLY A 81 -4.38 -17.08 7.06
CA GLY A 81 -5.45 -16.67 7.96
C GLY A 81 -5.17 -16.83 9.43
N THR A 82 -3.98 -17.31 9.81
CA THR A 82 -3.69 -17.61 11.22
C THR A 82 -2.38 -17.07 11.73
N ASP A 83 -1.36 -17.00 10.87
CA ASP A 83 -0.01 -16.67 11.33
C ASP A 83 0.33 -15.23 11.08
N TRP A 84 0.52 -14.47 12.15
CA TRP A 84 0.94 -13.06 12.08
C TRP A 84 2.45 -13.01 12.03
N VAL A 85 3.00 -12.45 10.95
CA VAL A 85 4.45 -12.41 10.78
C VAL A 85 4.93 -10.99 10.50
N PHE A 86 6.12 -10.69 11.01
CA PHE A 86 6.82 -9.46 10.65
C PHE A 86 7.34 -9.57 9.24
N ASP A 87 7.59 -8.41 8.63
CA ASP A 87 8.25 -8.37 7.33
C ASP A 87 9.71 -8.79 7.50
N PRO A 88 10.14 -9.91 6.92
CA PRO A 88 11.52 -10.36 7.11
C PRO A 88 12.54 -9.47 6.40
N ASP A 89 12.10 -8.68 5.42
CA ASP A 89 12.99 -7.82 4.66
C ASP A 89 13.07 -6.41 5.23
N ASN A 90 12.40 -6.17 6.36
CA ASN A 90 12.35 -4.84 6.95
C ASN A 90 12.48 -4.98 8.47
N SER A 91 13.60 -4.52 9.00
CA SER A 91 13.86 -4.65 10.44
C SER A 91 13.26 -3.52 11.28
N ALA A 92 12.75 -2.48 10.64
CA ALA A 92 12.15 -1.36 11.37
C ALA A 92 10.86 -1.81 12.08
N LYS A 93 10.67 -1.32 13.28
CA LYS A 93 9.52 -1.71 14.11
C LYS A 93 8.80 -0.49 14.65
N LYS A 94 7.51 -0.66 14.89
CA LYS A 94 6.68 0.36 15.53
C LYS A 94 5.71 -0.34 16.47
N THR A 95 5.61 0.18 17.68
CA THR A 95 4.63 -0.33 18.63
C THR A 95 3.32 0.45 18.47
N VAL A 96 2.23 -0.27 18.25
CA VAL A 96 0.89 0.31 18.16
C VAL A 96 0.07 -0.30 19.29
N GLY A 97 -0.38 0.54 20.22
CA GLY A 97 -0.93 0.03 21.47
C GLY A 97 0.16 -0.71 22.22
N ASP A 98 -0.06 -1.98 22.49
CA ASP A 98 0.93 -2.82 23.17
C ASP A 98 1.59 -3.83 22.23
N ILE A 99 1.37 -3.69 20.92
CA ILE A 99 1.79 -4.70 19.95
C ILE A 99 2.86 -4.12 19.05
N GLU A 100 3.96 -4.86 18.91
CA GLU A 100 5.04 -4.49 18.02
C GLU A 100 4.72 -4.95 16.60
N ASN A 101 4.97 -4.09 15.62
CA ASN A 101 4.71 -4.34 14.21
C ASN A 101 5.91 -3.95 13.38
N SER A 102 5.97 -4.45 12.15
CA SER A 102 6.92 -3.89 11.18
C SER A 102 6.52 -2.45 10.90
N ALA A 103 7.47 -1.61 10.54
CA ALA A 103 7.21 -0.19 10.29
C ALA A 103 7.66 0.22 8.90
N VAL A 104 6.81 0.96 8.20
CA VAL A 104 7.14 1.54 6.91
C VAL A 104 7.02 3.05 7.02
N GLU A 105 8.03 3.75 6.51
CA GLU A 105 8.02 5.20 6.45
C GLU A 105 7.80 5.65 5.03
N ILE A 106 6.76 6.48 4.84
CA ILE A 106 6.44 7.08 3.53
C ILE A 106 6.83 8.55 3.61
N LYS A 107 7.66 9.00 2.70
CA LYS A 107 8.16 10.38 2.68
C LYS A 107 7.33 11.28 1.74
#